data_da76bd7f8d12b4cf23bad307427356fa
#
_entry.id   da76bd7f8d12b4cf23bad307427356fa
#
_cell.length_a   1.000
_cell.length_b   1.000
_cell.length_c   1.000
_cell.angle_alpha   90.00
_cell.angle_beta   90.00
_cell.angle_gamma   90.00
#
_symmetry.space_group_name_H-M   'P 1'
#
loop_
_entity.id
_entity.type
_entity.pdbx_description
1 polymer ?
#
loop_
_entity_poly.entity_id
_entity_poly.type
_entity_poly.pdbx_seq_one_letter_code
_entity_poly.pdbx_strand_id
1 'polypeptide(L)'
;MENNNIDLIEQIRTIVAPLAKKPESILIRRLDKPEDLEKREQHYVIVCENDDLGRLIGRHGINSSSARTLINVIARKYKKRVHLSFESFG
;
A
#
# COMPACT_ATOMS: atom_id res chain seq x y z
N MET A 1 -19.68 11.25 -12.46
CA MET A 1 -20.11 10.01 -11.82
C MET A 1 -19.12 9.65 -10.72
N GLU A 2 -19.64 9.34 -9.56
CA GLU A 2 -18.80 8.97 -8.43
C GLU A 2 -18.28 7.55 -8.60
N ASN A 3 -16.99 7.36 -8.39
CA ASN A 3 -16.38 6.04 -8.48
C ASN A 3 -16.04 5.53 -7.09
N ASN A 4 -16.92 4.69 -6.53
CA ASN A 4 -16.71 4.12 -5.20
C ASN A 4 -15.70 2.98 -5.21
N ASN A 5 -15.30 2.53 -6.40
CA ASN A 5 -14.40 1.40 -6.59
C ASN A 5 -12.99 1.86 -6.98
N ILE A 6 -12.58 2.99 -6.42
CA ILE A 6 -11.26 3.53 -6.71
C ILE A 6 -10.18 2.68 -6.05
N ASP A 7 -9.07 2.46 -6.75
CA ASP A 7 -7.91 1.85 -6.11
C ASP A 7 -6.79 2.87 -5.99
N LEU A 8 -5.90 2.64 -5.04
CA LEU A 8 -4.84 3.58 -4.72
C LEU A 8 -3.45 2.96 -4.93
N ILE A 9 -3.37 1.98 -5.84
CA ILE A 9 -2.12 1.26 -6.09
C ILE A 9 -0.99 2.20 -6.52
N GLU A 10 -1.27 3.14 -7.43
CA GLU A 10 -0.24 4.05 -7.89
C GLU A 10 0.21 5.00 -6.79
N GLN A 11 -0.70 5.45 -5.96
CA GLN A 11 -0.36 6.30 -4.82
C GLN A 11 0.51 5.55 -3.82
N ILE A 12 0.17 4.29 -3.55
CA ILE A 12 0.98 3.46 -2.66
C ILE A 12 2.38 3.27 -3.24
N ARG A 13 2.47 2.99 -4.55
CA ARG A 13 3.75 2.81 -5.21
C ARG A 13 4.62 4.06 -5.09
N THR A 14 4.02 5.23 -5.30
CA THR A 14 4.74 6.50 -5.19
C THR A 14 5.34 6.68 -3.79
N ILE A 15 4.63 6.22 -2.77
CA ILE A 15 5.10 6.33 -1.39
C ILE A 15 6.23 5.35 -1.10
N VAL A 16 6.11 4.09 -1.54
CA VAL A 16 7.05 3.05 -1.11
C VAL A 16 8.24 2.86 -2.05
N ALA A 17 8.10 3.17 -3.33
CA ALA A 17 9.19 2.95 -4.29
C ALA A 17 10.49 3.64 -3.90
N PRO A 18 10.48 4.89 -3.40
CA PRO A 18 11.73 5.55 -3.00
C PRO A 18 12.47 4.85 -1.86
N LEU A 19 11.80 3.98 -1.11
CA LEU A 19 12.41 3.27 0.01
C LEU A 19 13.18 2.03 -0.44
N ALA A 20 12.88 1.52 -1.62
CA ALA A 20 13.42 0.26 -2.09
C ALA A 20 14.69 0.46 -2.92
N LYS A 21 15.60 -0.52 -2.85
CA LYS A 21 16.75 -0.57 -3.72
C LYS A 21 16.36 -1.08 -5.11
N LYS A 22 15.35 -1.95 -5.17
CA LYS A 22 14.83 -2.49 -6.42
C LYS A 22 13.34 -2.17 -6.55
N PRO A 23 12.99 -0.89 -6.74
CA PRO A 23 11.58 -0.50 -6.79
C PRO A 23 10.82 -1.12 -7.96
N GLU A 24 11.51 -1.47 -9.05
CA GLU A 24 10.88 -2.11 -10.19
C GLU A 24 10.34 -3.50 -9.86
N SER A 25 10.81 -4.11 -8.78
CA SER A 25 10.37 -5.44 -8.36
C SER A 25 9.18 -5.41 -7.40
N ILE A 26 8.75 -4.23 -6.97
CA ILE A 26 7.65 -4.12 -6.02
C ILE A 26 6.33 -4.49 -6.70
N LEU A 27 5.59 -5.39 -6.08
CA LEU A 27 4.27 -5.76 -6.52
C LEU A 27 3.26 -5.31 -5.48
N ILE A 28 2.22 -4.60 -5.92
CA ILE A 28 1.17 -4.12 -5.03
C ILE A 28 -0.14 -4.70 -5.52
N ARG A 29 -0.87 -5.36 -4.62
CA ARG A 29 -2.14 -6.00 -4.97
C ARG A 29 -3.21 -5.63 -3.97
N ARG A 30 -4.43 -5.47 -4.49
CA ARG A 30 -5.58 -5.29 -3.64
C ARG A 30 -6.12 -6.65 -3.24
N LEU A 31 -6.43 -6.82 -1.95
CA LEU A 31 -6.83 -8.11 -1.40
C LEU A 31 -8.33 -8.27 -1.24
N ASP A 32 -9.11 -7.22 -1.45
CA ASP A 32 -10.54 -7.27 -1.22
C ASP A 32 -11.25 -8.10 -2.27
N LYS A 33 -12.31 -8.78 -1.85
CA LYS A 33 -13.14 -9.58 -2.74
C LYS A 33 -13.95 -8.67 -3.66
N PRO A 34 -14.38 -9.16 -4.83
CA PRO A 34 -15.17 -8.32 -5.74
C PRO A 34 -16.39 -7.68 -5.09
N GLU A 35 -17.08 -8.40 -4.19
CA GLU A 35 -18.25 -7.86 -3.53
C GLU A 35 -17.91 -6.79 -2.50
N ASP A 36 -16.62 -6.64 -2.12
CA ASP A 36 -16.19 -5.69 -1.11
C ASP A 36 -15.48 -4.48 -1.71
N LEU A 37 -15.37 -4.38 -3.03
CA LEU A 37 -14.56 -3.34 -3.67
C LEU A 37 -15.06 -1.92 -3.41
N GLU A 38 -16.35 -1.75 -3.16
CA GLU A 38 -16.93 -0.44 -2.92
C GLU A 38 -16.99 -0.06 -1.44
N LYS A 39 -16.58 -0.97 -0.55
CA LYS A 39 -16.60 -0.68 0.87
C LYS A 39 -15.56 0.37 1.22
N ARG A 40 -15.75 0.98 2.39
CA ARG A 40 -14.83 2.00 2.89
C ARG A 40 -13.43 1.45 3.12
N GLU A 41 -13.34 0.23 3.68
CA GLU A 41 -12.05 -0.39 4.00
C GLU A 41 -11.44 -1.01 2.76
N GLN A 42 -10.18 -0.70 2.51
CA GLN A 42 -9.44 -1.28 1.40
C GLN A 42 -8.17 -1.93 1.96
N HIS A 43 -7.87 -3.11 1.46
CA HIS A 43 -6.73 -3.90 1.95
C HIS A 43 -5.78 -4.17 0.80
N TYR A 44 -4.50 -3.86 1.01
CA TYR A 44 -3.45 -4.06 0.01
C TYR A 44 -2.29 -4.81 0.61
N VAL A 45 -1.61 -5.59 -0.22
CA VAL A 45 -0.32 -6.16 0.15
C VAL A 45 0.75 -5.56 -0.76
N ILE A 46 1.89 -5.26 -0.16
CA ILE A 46 3.07 -4.76 -0.86
C ILE A 46 4.12 -5.86 -0.75
N VAL A 47 4.50 -6.44 -1.90
CA VAL A 47 5.47 -7.53 -1.94
C VAL A 47 6.74 -7.01 -2.61
N CYS A 48 7.89 -7.28 -1.99
CA CYS A 48 9.16 -6.78 -2.49
C CYS A 48 10.24 -7.86 -2.40
N GLU A 49 11.42 -7.55 -2.92
CA GLU A 49 12.58 -8.43 -2.76
C GLU A 49 12.92 -8.56 -1.30
N ASN A 50 13.47 -9.74 -0.93
CA ASN A 50 13.81 -10.01 0.48
C ASN A 50 14.69 -8.92 1.08
N ASP A 51 15.67 -8.44 0.31
CA ASP A 51 16.60 -7.42 0.80
C ASP A 51 15.93 -6.08 1.02
N ASP A 52 14.79 -5.85 0.40
CA ASP A 52 14.10 -4.56 0.51
C ASP A 52 13.05 -4.53 1.61
N LEU A 53 12.64 -5.69 2.11
CA LEU A 53 11.57 -5.71 3.11
C LEU A 53 11.92 -4.87 4.33
N GLY A 54 13.14 -5.01 4.82
CA GLY A 54 13.60 -4.21 5.96
C GLY A 54 13.60 -2.72 5.67
N ARG A 55 13.90 -2.33 4.43
CA ARG A 55 13.89 -0.92 4.03
C ARG A 55 12.47 -0.36 4.00
N LEU A 56 11.52 -1.14 3.49
CA LEU A 56 10.14 -0.70 3.43
C LEU A 56 9.50 -0.59 4.81
N ILE A 57 9.87 -1.48 5.72
CA ILE A 57 9.36 -1.44 7.09
C ILE A 57 10.09 -0.37 7.90
N GLY A 58 11.40 -0.31 7.76
CA GLY A 58 12.23 0.63 8.48
C GLY A 58 12.46 0.24 9.93
N ARG A 59 13.40 0.93 10.57
CA ARG A 59 13.73 0.66 11.97
C ARG A 59 12.51 0.91 12.84
N HIS A 60 12.16 -0.08 13.65
CA HIS A 60 10.99 -0.01 14.55
C HIS A 60 9.69 0.25 13.80
N GLY A 61 9.65 -0.11 12.50
CA GLY A 61 8.46 0.06 11.69
C GLY A 61 8.18 1.48 11.25
N ILE A 62 9.17 2.37 11.31
CA ILE A 62 8.93 3.80 11.06
C ILE A 62 8.47 4.06 9.62
N ASN A 63 9.06 3.35 8.64
CA ASN A 63 8.69 3.58 7.23
C ASN A 63 7.31 3.03 6.93
N SER A 64 6.99 1.84 7.43
CA SER A 64 5.66 1.28 7.20
C SER A 64 4.58 2.10 7.90
N SER A 65 4.85 2.60 9.10
CA SER A 65 3.90 3.49 9.79
C SER A 65 3.69 4.77 9.02
N SER A 66 4.77 5.36 8.50
CA SER A 66 4.67 6.59 7.71
C SER A 66 3.88 6.35 6.42
N ALA A 67 4.11 5.22 5.76
CA ALA A 67 3.38 4.88 4.54
C ALA A 67 1.88 4.75 4.83
N ARG A 68 1.52 4.09 5.93
CA ARG A 68 0.11 3.97 6.32
C ARG A 68 -0.53 5.33 6.58
N THR A 69 0.20 6.20 7.24
CA THR A 69 -0.30 7.56 7.52
C THR A 69 -0.51 8.34 6.24
N LEU A 70 0.50 8.33 5.35
CA LEU A 70 0.44 9.10 4.11
C LEU A 70 -0.68 8.61 3.19
N ILE A 71 -0.80 7.30 3.01
CA ILE A 71 -1.85 6.79 2.11
C ILE A 71 -3.24 7.09 2.67
N ASN A 72 -3.39 7.11 3.98
CA ASN A 72 -4.68 7.41 4.57
C ASN A 72 -5.04 8.89 4.51
N VAL A 73 -4.05 9.79 4.43
CA VAL A 73 -4.32 11.18 4.13
C VAL A 73 -4.95 11.30 2.74
N ILE A 74 -4.40 10.55 1.78
CA ILE A 74 -4.93 10.55 0.41
C ILE A 74 -6.30 9.87 0.36
N ALA A 75 -6.43 8.72 1.01
CA ALA A 75 -7.66 7.92 0.99
C ALA A 75 -8.85 8.69 1.56
N ARG A 76 -8.59 9.59 2.50
CA ARG A 76 -9.64 10.37 3.13
C ARG A 76 -10.41 11.21 2.13
N LYS A 77 -9.75 11.65 1.05
CA LYS A 77 -10.41 12.41 -0.02
C LYS A 77 -11.50 11.61 -0.70
N TYR A 78 -11.39 10.29 -0.66
CA TYR A 78 -12.33 9.37 -1.29
C TYR A 78 -13.21 8.68 -0.26
N LYS A 79 -13.13 9.12 1.00
CA LYS A 79 -13.88 8.52 2.12
C LYS A 79 -13.52 7.05 2.30
N LYS A 80 -12.25 6.72 2.08
CA LYS A 80 -11.73 5.36 2.21
C LYS A 80 -10.70 5.28 3.32
N ARG A 81 -10.52 4.07 3.83
CA ARG A 81 -9.47 3.75 4.79
C ARG A 81 -8.65 2.59 4.26
N VAL A 82 -7.34 2.78 4.22
CA VAL A 82 -6.43 1.81 3.61
C VAL A 82 -5.64 1.07 4.68
N HIS A 83 -5.58 -0.25 4.51
CA HIS A 83 -4.76 -1.14 5.33
C HIS A 83 -3.67 -1.73 4.46
N LEU A 84 -2.43 -1.66 4.93
CA LEU A 84 -1.27 -2.16 4.18
C LEU A 84 -0.61 -3.29 4.94
N SER A 85 -0.26 -4.35 4.22
CA SER A 85 0.65 -5.37 4.74
C SER A 85 1.88 -5.44 3.85
N PHE A 86 3.02 -5.83 4.43
CA PHE A 86 4.30 -5.84 3.75
C PHE A 86 4.86 -7.26 3.80
N GLU A 87 5.23 -7.79 2.65
CA GLU A 87 5.76 -9.15 2.54
C GLU A 87 6.91 -9.18 1.54
N SER A 88 7.72 -10.22 1.62
CA SER A 88 8.77 -10.46 0.64
C SER A 88 8.40 -11.66 -0.23
N PHE A 89 9.02 -11.75 -1.41
CA PHE A 89 8.75 -12.85 -2.34
C PHE A 89 9.26 -14.18 -1.82
N GLY A 90 10.31 -14.18 -1.08
CA GLY A 90 10.92 -15.40 -0.57
C GLY A 90 10.63 -15.69 0.86
#